data_08098cccba0b957888fd606e1b4418b5
#
_entry.id   08098cccba0b957888fd606e1b4418b5
#
_cell.length_a   1.000
_cell.length_b   1.000
_cell.length_c   1.000
_cell.angle_alpha   90.00
_cell.angle_beta   90.00
_cell.angle_gamma   90.00
#
_symmetry.space_group_name_H-M   'P 1'
#
loop_
_entity.id
_entity.type
_entity.pdbx_description
1 polymer ?
#
loop_
_entity_poly.entity_id
_entity_poly.type
_entity_poly.pdbx_seq_one_letter_code
_entity_poly.pdbx_strand_id
1 'polypeptide(L)'
;NVRKTLANPYGLNPVEKQFGPDKPDLRKVIFDKVSNSWIAPFVMAGINTKIVRRSHALMDFIYGSDFSYDEATISGKGISGKIKGYMSLIPIFLATRKKGSLLKNIVDFILPKSGEGPSEKTRINGYYNLRFYLTMDDTTYVSKVIGDMDPGYGSTSKMLAESAVCLALDKTPEIYGVLTPSTALGDPLKKRLEE
;
A
#
# COMPACT_ATOMS: atom_id res chain seq x y z
N ASN A 1 0.05 -10.23 21.42
CA ASN A 1 0.33 -11.34 20.52
C ASN A 1 0.32 -10.83 19.08
N VAL A 2 1.50 -10.58 18.49
CA VAL A 2 1.72 -9.95 17.18
C VAL A 2 0.84 -10.55 16.07
N ARG A 3 0.65 -11.87 16.03
CA ARG A 3 -0.21 -12.52 15.02
C ARG A 3 -1.68 -12.09 15.11
N LYS A 4 -2.21 -11.90 16.30
CA LYS A 4 -3.60 -11.43 16.48
C LYS A 4 -3.74 -9.97 16.04
N THR A 5 -2.77 -9.12 16.39
CA THR A 5 -2.73 -7.72 15.95
C THR A 5 -2.66 -7.61 14.42
N LEU A 6 -1.80 -8.40 13.78
CA LEU A 6 -1.68 -8.40 12.32
C LEU A 6 -2.89 -9.01 11.60
N ALA A 7 -3.62 -9.92 12.24
CA ALA A 7 -4.85 -10.50 11.68
C ALA A 7 -6.06 -9.56 11.78
N ASN A 8 -6.04 -8.60 12.72
CA ASN A 8 -7.10 -7.61 12.87
C ASN A 8 -6.90 -6.49 11.82
N PRO A 9 -7.88 -6.17 10.97
CA PRO A 9 -7.81 -5.04 10.03
C PRO A 9 -7.46 -3.71 10.69
N TYR A 10 -7.89 -3.53 11.94
CA TYR A 10 -7.67 -2.32 12.75
C TYR A 10 -6.57 -2.48 13.81
N GLY A 11 -5.73 -3.52 13.70
CA GLY A 11 -4.76 -3.88 14.74
C GLY A 11 -3.68 -2.83 15.02
N LEU A 12 -3.50 -1.84 14.15
CA LEU A 12 -2.59 -0.70 14.37
C LEU A 12 -3.29 0.55 14.91
N ASN A 13 -4.62 0.57 15.00
CA ASN A 13 -5.35 1.67 15.59
C ASN A 13 -5.11 1.74 17.11
N PRO A 14 -5.32 2.91 17.75
CA PRO A 14 -5.48 2.98 19.20
C PRO A 14 -6.48 1.93 19.70
N VAL A 15 -6.23 1.36 20.89
CA VAL A 15 -6.99 0.20 21.40
C VAL A 15 -8.50 0.45 21.41
N GLU A 16 -8.89 1.65 21.81
CA GLU A 16 -10.29 2.11 21.91
C GLU A 16 -10.95 2.36 20.53
N LYS A 17 -10.14 2.38 19.46
CA LYS A 17 -10.56 2.66 18.06
C LYS A 17 -10.31 1.48 17.10
N GLN A 18 -10.23 0.24 17.62
CA GLN A 18 -9.97 -0.97 16.82
C GLN A 18 -11.24 -1.59 16.23
N PHE A 19 -12.07 -0.77 15.57
CA PHE A 19 -13.33 -1.18 14.95
C PHE A 19 -13.58 -0.43 13.64
N GLY A 20 -14.49 -0.97 12.82
CA GLY A 20 -14.94 -0.35 11.56
C GLY A 20 -15.52 -1.39 10.59
N PRO A 21 -15.97 -0.96 9.41
CA PRO A 21 -16.68 -1.79 8.43
C PRO A 21 -15.77 -2.65 7.54
N ASP A 22 -14.44 -2.50 7.63
CA ASP A 22 -13.52 -3.15 6.71
C ASP A 22 -13.55 -4.68 6.79
N LYS A 23 -13.47 -5.28 5.62
CA LYS A 23 -13.26 -6.71 5.43
C LYS A 23 -11.76 -7.05 5.41
N PRO A 24 -11.39 -8.32 5.59
CA PRO A 24 -10.01 -8.77 5.34
C PRO A 24 -9.55 -8.45 3.91
N ASP A 25 -8.26 -8.13 3.78
CA ASP A 25 -7.63 -7.81 2.49
C ASP A 25 -7.92 -8.87 1.42
N LEU A 26 -7.96 -8.45 0.16
CA LEU A 26 -8.22 -9.31 -1.00
C LEU A 26 -7.23 -10.48 -1.06
N ARG A 27 -7.75 -11.71 -1.27
CA ARG A 27 -6.94 -12.94 -1.34
C ARG A 27 -7.04 -13.72 -2.65
N LYS A 28 -7.85 -13.25 -3.60
CA LYS A 28 -8.11 -13.94 -4.88
C LYS A 28 -8.16 -12.93 -6.02
N VAL A 29 -7.96 -13.45 -7.24
CA VAL A 29 -8.19 -12.64 -8.43
C VAL A 29 -9.70 -12.54 -8.66
N ILE A 30 -10.21 -11.32 -8.74
CA ILE A 30 -11.63 -11.05 -8.99
C ILE A 30 -11.78 -9.98 -10.06
N PHE A 31 -12.95 -9.91 -10.67
CA PHE A 31 -13.32 -8.78 -11.52
C PHE A 31 -13.93 -7.68 -10.63
N ASP A 32 -13.32 -6.51 -10.67
CA ASP A 32 -13.81 -5.35 -9.96
C ASP A 32 -14.63 -4.45 -10.89
N LYS A 33 -15.87 -4.19 -10.50
CA LYS A 33 -16.81 -3.39 -11.30
C LYS A 33 -16.46 -1.89 -11.27
N VAL A 34 -15.87 -1.42 -10.17
CA VAL A 34 -15.55 0.00 -9.99
C VAL A 34 -14.43 0.42 -10.95
N SER A 35 -13.33 -0.33 -10.97
CA SER A 35 -12.22 -0.10 -11.90
C SER A 35 -12.46 -0.68 -13.30
N ASN A 36 -13.54 -1.46 -13.48
CA ASN A 36 -13.85 -2.23 -14.71
C ASN A 36 -12.66 -3.08 -15.17
N SER A 37 -12.00 -3.75 -14.22
CA SER A 37 -10.78 -4.50 -14.45
C SER A 37 -10.70 -5.75 -13.57
N TRP A 38 -9.87 -6.71 -13.98
CA TRP A 38 -9.42 -7.76 -13.09
C TRP A 38 -8.42 -7.19 -12.09
N ILE A 39 -8.58 -7.54 -10.84
CA ILE A 39 -7.69 -7.17 -9.75
C ILE A 39 -7.17 -8.41 -9.03
N ALA A 40 -5.95 -8.31 -8.53
CA ALA A 40 -5.25 -9.34 -7.80
C ALA A 40 -4.80 -8.83 -6.43
N PRO A 41 -4.55 -9.69 -5.45
CA PRO A 41 -3.97 -9.33 -4.17
C PRO A 41 -2.71 -8.49 -4.33
N PHE A 42 -2.61 -7.40 -3.56
CA PHE A 42 -1.41 -6.58 -3.49
C PHE A 42 -0.59 -6.98 -2.27
N VAL A 43 0.70 -7.24 -2.47
CA VAL A 43 1.58 -7.78 -1.42
C VAL A 43 1.69 -6.85 -0.21
N MET A 44 1.61 -5.53 -0.41
CA MET A 44 1.72 -4.55 0.67
C MET A 44 0.38 -4.18 1.31
N ALA A 45 -0.75 -4.62 0.75
CA ALA A 45 -2.08 -4.30 1.29
C ALA A 45 -2.20 -4.61 2.79
N GLY A 46 -1.66 -5.74 3.23
CA GLY A 46 -1.72 -6.16 4.63
C GLY A 46 -1.06 -5.19 5.63
N ILE A 47 -0.21 -4.28 5.18
CA ILE A 47 0.39 -3.20 5.98
C ILE A 47 -0.25 -1.87 5.65
N ASN A 48 -0.30 -1.51 4.36
CA ASN A 48 -0.78 -0.21 3.91
C ASN A 48 -2.21 0.09 4.37
N THR A 49 -3.13 -0.87 4.22
CA THR A 49 -4.52 -0.70 4.66
C THR A 49 -4.63 -0.37 6.15
N LYS A 50 -3.77 -0.98 6.97
CA LYS A 50 -3.73 -0.70 8.41
C LYS A 50 -3.18 0.70 8.73
N ILE A 51 -2.23 1.19 7.94
CA ILE A 51 -1.70 2.55 8.11
C ILE A 51 -2.76 3.59 7.75
N VAL A 52 -3.51 3.38 6.66
CA VAL A 52 -4.63 4.25 6.28
C VAL A 52 -5.71 4.28 7.37
N ARG A 53 -6.12 3.09 7.85
CA ARG A 53 -7.11 2.98 8.95
C ARG A 53 -6.62 3.61 10.24
N ARG A 54 -5.32 3.46 10.56
CA ARG A 54 -4.70 4.16 11.69
C ARG A 54 -4.76 5.66 11.53
N SER A 55 -4.44 6.18 10.35
CA SER A 55 -4.54 7.62 10.07
C SER A 55 -5.96 8.12 10.27
N HIS A 56 -6.95 7.40 9.73
CA HIS A 56 -8.36 7.70 9.90
C HIS A 56 -8.79 7.74 11.38
N ALA A 57 -8.37 6.74 12.17
CA ALA A 57 -8.65 6.70 13.61
C ALA A 57 -7.94 7.82 14.41
N LEU A 58 -6.70 8.16 14.05
CA LEU A 58 -5.95 9.26 14.69
C LEU A 58 -6.55 10.64 14.37
N MET A 59 -7.24 10.77 13.25
CA MET A 59 -7.97 11.97 12.83
C MET A 59 -9.47 11.92 13.23
N ASP A 60 -9.81 11.19 14.29
CA ASP A 60 -11.16 11.07 14.82
C ASP A 60 -12.23 10.72 13.77
N PHE A 61 -11.86 9.75 12.89
CA PHE A 61 -12.75 9.24 11.84
C PHE A 61 -13.23 10.29 10.85
N ILE A 62 -12.33 11.18 10.42
CA ILE A 62 -12.61 12.32 9.53
C ILE A 62 -13.37 11.94 8.24
N TYR A 63 -13.23 10.70 7.76
CA TYR A 63 -13.90 10.21 6.55
C TYR A 63 -15.28 9.55 6.82
N GLY A 64 -15.75 9.59 8.07
CA GLY A 64 -17.01 8.97 8.49
C GLY A 64 -16.84 7.56 9.06
N SER A 65 -17.84 7.09 9.78
CA SER A 65 -17.83 5.79 10.48
C SER A 65 -17.96 4.59 9.53
N ASP A 66 -18.47 4.82 8.34
CA ASP A 66 -18.68 3.84 7.25
C ASP A 66 -17.53 3.79 6.23
N PHE A 67 -16.49 4.61 6.44
CA PHE A 67 -15.30 4.59 5.59
C PHE A 67 -14.65 3.20 5.58
N SER A 68 -14.50 2.65 4.39
CA SER A 68 -13.83 1.37 4.13
C SER A 68 -12.72 1.55 3.11
N TYR A 69 -11.58 0.91 3.35
CA TYR A 69 -10.40 1.04 2.50
C TYR A 69 -9.79 -0.33 2.17
N ASP A 70 -9.50 -0.57 0.90
CA ASP A 70 -8.85 -1.77 0.41
C ASP A 70 -7.83 -1.43 -0.68
N GLU A 71 -6.87 -2.34 -0.92
CA GLU A 71 -5.84 -2.21 -1.94
C GLU A 71 -5.74 -3.46 -2.79
N ALA A 72 -5.54 -3.26 -4.09
CA ALA A 72 -5.35 -4.35 -5.04
C ALA A 72 -4.44 -3.95 -6.20
N THR A 73 -3.87 -4.94 -6.87
CA THR A 73 -3.13 -4.74 -8.12
C THR A 73 -4.08 -4.85 -9.31
N ILE A 74 -4.18 -3.81 -10.14
CA ILE A 74 -4.93 -3.86 -11.40
C ILE A 74 -4.15 -4.70 -12.41
N SER A 75 -4.73 -5.82 -12.84
CA SER A 75 -4.13 -6.74 -13.82
C SER A 75 -4.63 -6.55 -15.25
N GLY A 76 -5.71 -5.77 -15.43
CA GLY A 76 -6.22 -5.38 -16.75
C GLY A 76 -7.63 -5.92 -17.06
N LYS A 77 -8.06 -5.74 -18.30
CA LYS A 77 -9.40 -6.11 -18.76
C LYS A 77 -9.42 -7.47 -19.47
N GLY A 78 -10.62 -8.04 -19.59
CA GLY A 78 -10.86 -9.27 -20.35
C GLY A 78 -10.10 -10.49 -19.85
N ILE A 79 -9.95 -11.50 -20.68
CA ILE A 79 -9.28 -12.77 -20.35
C ILE A 79 -7.79 -12.56 -20.05
N SER A 80 -7.13 -11.67 -20.79
CA SER A 80 -5.71 -11.36 -20.57
C SER A 80 -5.46 -10.76 -19.19
N GLY A 81 -6.34 -9.88 -18.73
CA GLY A 81 -6.29 -9.32 -17.38
C GLY A 81 -6.46 -10.39 -16.30
N LYS A 82 -7.39 -11.31 -16.50
CA LYS A 82 -7.58 -12.45 -15.60
C LYS A 82 -6.32 -13.31 -15.49
N ILE A 83 -5.73 -13.67 -16.65
CA ILE A 83 -4.50 -14.48 -16.69
C ILE A 83 -3.34 -13.75 -16.00
N LYS A 84 -3.11 -12.46 -16.29
CA LYS A 84 -2.09 -11.64 -15.63
C LYS A 84 -2.28 -11.59 -14.11
N GLY A 85 -3.53 -11.47 -13.64
CA GLY A 85 -3.85 -11.51 -12.23
C GLY A 85 -3.42 -12.82 -11.57
N TYR A 86 -3.70 -13.96 -12.15
CA TYR A 86 -3.22 -15.26 -11.63
C TYR A 86 -1.70 -15.40 -11.70
N MET A 87 -1.08 -14.92 -12.78
CA MET A 87 0.39 -14.93 -12.91
C MET A 87 1.08 -14.08 -11.84
N SER A 88 0.49 -12.97 -11.44
CA SER A 88 1.04 -12.12 -10.37
C SER A 88 1.07 -12.79 -8.99
N LEU A 89 0.29 -13.85 -8.77
CA LEU A 89 0.32 -14.63 -7.54
C LEU A 89 1.47 -15.64 -7.48
N ILE A 90 2.10 -15.98 -8.62
CA ILE A 90 3.15 -17.00 -8.68
C ILE A 90 4.35 -16.64 -7.78
N PRO A 91 4.92 -15.42 -7.83
CA PRO A 91 6.03 -15.05 -6.94
C PRO A 91 5.64 -15.14 -5.46
N ILE A 92 4.44 -14.71 -5.10
CA ILE A 92 3.93 -14.78 -3.72
C ILE A 92 3.83 -16.23 -3.27
N PHE A 93 3.26 -17.10 -4.10
CA PHE A 93 3.14 -18.52 -3.82
C PHE A 93 4.51 -19.21 -3.67
N LEU A 94 5.45 -18.87 -4.55
CA LEU A 94 6.81 -19.42 -4.49
C LEU A 94 7.58 -18.94 -3.24
N ALA A 95 7.41 -17.67 -2.85
CA ALA A 95 8.04 -17.10 -1.66
C ALA A 95 7.55 -17.76 -0.35
N THR A 96 6.32 -18.29 -0.34
CA THR A 96 5.75 -18.97 0.84
C THR A 96 6.15 -20.44 0.97
N ARG A 97 6.87 -21.00 0.02
CA ARG A 97 7.35 -22.41 0.06
C ARG A 97 8.42 -22.62 1.12
N LYS A 98 8.46 -23.85 1.65
CA LYS A 98 9.46 -24.24 2.67
C LYS A 98 10.88 -24.10 2.10
N LYS A 99 11.81 -23.64 2.94
CA LYS A 99 13.25 -23.64 2.63
C LYS A 99 13.70 -25.07 2.24
N GLY A 100 14.55 -25.18 1.20
CA GLY A 100 15.04 -26.47 0.69
C GLY A 100 14.20 -27.09 -0.43
N SER A 101 13.07 -26.52 -0.81
CA SER A 101 12.35 -26.91 -2.03
C SER A 101 13.13 -26.45 -3.26
N LEU A 102 13.25 -27.31 -4.31
CA LEU A 102 13.88 -26.95 -5.59
C LEU A 102 13.36 -25.62 -6.16
N LEU A 103 12.04 -25.41 -6.10
CA LEU A 103 11.41 -24.15 -6.55
C LEU A 103 11.86 -22.95 -5.71
N LYS A 104 12.02 -23.12 -4.38
CA LYS A 104 12.51 -22.04 -3.51
C LYS A 104 13.96 -21.69 -3.84
N ASN A 105 14.81 -22.67 -4.08
CA ASN A 105 16.21 -22.45 -4.45
C ASN A 105 16.35 -21.70 -5.78
N ILE A 106 15.49 -21.99 -6.78
CA ILE A 106 15.43 -21.24 -8.05
C ILE A 106 15.02 -19.78 -7.80
N VAL A 107 14.00 -19.55 -6.98
CA VAL A 107 13.53 -18.20 -6.63
C VAL A 107 14.60 -17.43 -5.88
N ASP A 108 15.26 -18.05 -4.92
CA ASP A 108 16.34 -17.42 -4.13
C ASP A 108 17.59 -17.12 -4.99
N PHE A 109 17.78 -17.83 -6.11
CA PHE A 109 18.84 -17.54 -7.09
C PHE A 109 18.48 -16.33 -7.99
N ILE A 110 17.20 -16.14 -8.33
CA ILE A 110 16.73 -15.08 -9.22
C ILE A 110 16.46 -13.77 -8.45
N LEU A 111 15.99 -13.86 -7.20
CA LEU A 111 15.69 -12.68 -6.40
C LEU A 111 16.98 -12.06 -5.82
N PRO A 112 17.06 -10.72 -5.76
CA PRO A 112 18.14 -10.03 -5.08
C PRO A 112 18.25 -10.52 -3.63
N LYS A 113 19.48 -10.65 -3.13
CA LYS A 113 19.71 -11.00 -1.74
C LYS A 113 19.23 -9.87 -0.82
N SER A 114 18.99 -10.23 0.44
CA SER A 114 18.64 -9.23 1.45
C SER A 114 19.70 -8.13 1.51
N GLY A 115 19.30 -6.87 1.32
CA GLY A 115 20.19 -5.71 1.33
C GLY A 115 20.71 -5.26 -0.05
N GLU A 116 20.57 -6.07 -1.12
CA GLU A 116 21.09 -5.70 -2.45
C GLU A 116 20.15 -4.71 -3.19
N GLY A 117 18.85 -4.83 -3.00
CA GLY A 117 17.87 -4.00 -3.71
C GLY A 117 17.88 -4.14 -5.24
N PRO A 118 17.09 -3.35 -5.96
CA PRO A 118 17.11 -3.32 -7.41
C PRO A 118 18.35 -2.57 -7.95
N SER A 119 18.75 -2.87 -9.20
CA SER A 119 19.83 -2.15 -9.86
C SER A 119 19.52 -0.64 -9.97
N GLU A 120 20.56 0.18 -10.07
CA GLU A 120 20.43 1.63 -10.26
C GLU A 120 19.54 1.97 -11.46
N LYS A 121 19.74 1.28 -12.59
CA LYS A 121 18.91 1.42 -13.78
C LYS A 121 17.43 1.13 -13.49
N THR A 122 17.13 0.10 -12.71
CA THR A 122 15.75 -0.24 -12.33
C THR A 122 15.15 0.81 -11.40
N ARG A 123 15.95 1.37 -10.50
CA ARG A 123 15.50 2.41 -9.56
C ARG A 123 15.15 3.70 -10.30
N ILE A 124 16.02 4.15 -11.22
CA ILE A 124 15.86 5.41 -11.96
C ILE A 124 14.75 5.31 -13.02
N ASN A 125 14.66 4.18 -13.73
CA ASN A 125 13.64 3.99 -14.78
C ASN A 125 12.35 3.35 -14.28
N GLY A 126 12.25 3.09 -12.99
CA GLY A 126 11.02 2.60 -12.38
C GLY A 126 9.94 3.68 -12.36
N TYR A 127 8.71 3.26 -12.22
CA TYR A 127 7.58 4.15 -12.00
C TYR A 127 6.46 3.40 -11.26
N TYR A 128 5.53 4.16 -10.70
CA TYR A 128 4.29 3.58 -10.19
C TYR A 128 3.10 4.48 -10.55
N ASN A 129 1.93 3.88 -10.61
CA ASN A 129 0.68 4.55 -10.91
C ASN A 129 -0.39 4.00 -9.96
N LEU A 130 -0.68 4.76 -8.93
CA LEU A 130 -1.77 4.47 -8.00
C LEU A 130 -3.05 5.14 -8.50
N ARG A 131 -4.14 4.40 -8.50
CA ARG A 131 -5.47 4.89 -8.82
C ARG A 131 -6.36 4.71 -7.63
N PHE A 132 -6.92 5.80 -7.15
CA PHE A 132 -7.85 5.80 -6.05
C PHE A 132 -9.26 5.92 -6.60
N TYR A 133 -10.11 4.99 -6.23
CA TYR A 133 -11.53 4.98 -6.56
C TYR A 133 -12.29 5.25 -5.26
N LEU A 134 -12.86 6.43 -5.14
CA LEU A 134 -13.69 6.81 -4.00
C LEU A 134 -15.16 6.75 -4.43
N THR A 135 -15.94 5.87 -3.83
CA THR A 135 -17.38 5.80 -4.03
C THR A 135 -18.06 6.46 -2.84
N MET A 136 -18.85 7.50 -3.12
CA MET A 136 -19.70 8.17 -2.16
C MET A 136 -21.10 8.24 -2.77
N ASP A 137 -22.09 7.77 -2.04
CA ASP A 137 -23.43 7.54 -2.55
C ASP A 137 -23.36 6.70 -3.85
N ASP A 138 -23.95 7.15 -4.93
CA ASP A 138 -23.89 6.47 -6.24
C ASP A 138 -22.79 7.02 -7.17
N THR A 139 -21.91 7.90 -6.66
CA THR A 139 -20.88 8.57 -7.46
C THR A 139 -19.50 8.00 -7.15
N THR A 140 -18.74 7.67 -8.20
CA THR A 140 -17.34 7.24 -8.09
C THR A 140 -16.41 8.34 -8.59
N TYR A 141 -15.56 8.81 -7.71
CA TYR A 141 -14.46 9.74 -8.00
C TYR A 141 -13.18 8.95 -8.25
N VAL A 142 -12.38 9.41 -9.21
CA VAL A 142 -11.10 8.74 -9.54
C VAL A 142 -9.99 9.76 -9.46
N SER A 143 -8.96 9.46 -8.64
CA SER A 143 -7.73 10.23 -8.62
C SER A 143 -6.52 9.35 -8.91
N LYS A 144 -5.37 9.97 -9.21
CA LYS A 144 -4.12 9.28 -9.53
C LYS A 144 -2.97 9.91 -8.78
N VAL A 145 -2.05 9.04 -8.36
CA VAL A 145 -0.71 9.44 -7.91
C VAL A 145 0.30 8.65 -8.75
N ILE A 146 1.21 9.36 -9.39
CA ILE A 146 2.24 8.78 -10.26
C ILE A 146 3.59 9.17 -9.69
N GLY A 147 4.49 8.21 -9.54
CA GLY A 147 5.88 8.46 -9.20
C GLY A 147 6.79 8.06 -10.35
N ASP A 148 7.88 8.77 -10.46
CA ASP A 148 8.87 8.75 -11.54
C ASP A 148 10.06 7.82 -11.27
N MET A 149 10.05 7.13 -10.14
CA MET A 149 11.07 6.17 -9.71
C MET A 149 10.44 4.87 -9.26
N ASP A 150 11.26 3.84 -9.04
CA ASP A 150 10.78 2.60 -8.45
C ASP A 150 10.13 2.84 -7.06
N PRO A 151 9.00 2.18 -6.77
CA PRO A 151 8.27 2.44 -5.51
C PRO A 151 8.98 1.91 -4.26
N GLY A 152 9.88 0.91 -4.43
CA GLY A 152 10.51 0.22 -3.29
C GLY A 152 11.66 0.99 -2.67
N TYR A 153 12.54 1.54 -3.48
CA TYR A 153 13.76 2.22 -3.02
C TYR A 153 13.83 3.67 -3.49
N GLY A 154 13.67 3.94 -4.79
CA GLY A 154 13.80 5.28 -5.34
C GLY A 154 12.81 6.26 -4.74
N SER A 155 11.52 6.01 -4.93
CA SER A 155 10.46 6.87 -4.38
C SER A 155 10.40 6.83 -2.85
N THR A 156 10.65 5.68 -2.23
CA THR A 156 10.66 5.58 -0.76
C THR A 156 11.75 6.43 -0.13
N SER A 157 12.96 6.46 -0.71
CA SER A 157 14.05 7.31 -0.21
C SER A 157 13.73 8.79 -0.37
N LYS A 158 13.12 9.20 -1.51
CA LYS A 158 12.63 10.58 -1.72
C LYS A 158 11.59 10.95 -0.68
N MET A 159 10.55 10.12 -0.52
CA MET A 159 9.49 10.37 0.47
C MET A 159 10.02 10.45 1.91
N LEU A 160 11.00 9.62 2.27
CA LEU A 160 11.62 9.65 3.60
C LEU A 160 12.44 10.93 3.81
N ALA A 161 13.22 11.33 2.80
CA ALA A 161 14.00 12.56 2.86
C ALA A 161 13.09 13.79 2.98
N GLU A 162 12.05 13.90 2.15
CA GLU A 162 11.07 15.00 2.22
C GLU A 162 10.32 15.02 3.55
N SER A 163 10.01 13.86 4.13
CA SER A 163 9.42 13.79 5.46
C SER A 163 10.35 14.34 6.55
N ALA A 164 11.65 14.05 6.47
CA ALA A 164 12.64 14.58 7.41
C ALA A 164 12.82 16.10 7.25
N VAL A 165 12.90 16.60 6.03
CA VAL A 165 12.99 18.04 5.73
C VAL A 165 11.71 18.77 6.19
N CYS A 166 10.54 18.18 5.93
CA CYS A 166 9.25 18.71 6.39
C CYS A 166 9.23 18.87 7.92
N LEU A 167 9.65 17.85 8.66
CA LEU A 167 9.74 17.90 10.12
C LEU A 167 10.71 18.99 10.64
N ALA A 168 11.80 19.24 9.89
CA ALA A 168 12.84 20.17 10.32
C ALA A 168 12.52 21.64 10.00
N LEU A 169 11.81 21.90 8.89
CA LEU A 169 11.71 23.24 8.32
C LEU A 169 10.26 23.76 8.22
N ASP A 170 9.26 22.88 8.15
CA ASP A 170 7.90 23.32 7.93
C ASP A 170 7.09 23.41 9.22
N LYS A 171 6.05 24.21 9.18
CA LYS A 171 5.07 24.28 10.29
C LYS A 171 4.13 23.08 10.18
N THR A 172 4.40 22.05 10.98
CA THR A 172 3.57 20.83 11.07
C THR A 172 2.56 20.90 12.21
N PRO A 173 1.53 20.02 12.25
CA PRO A 173 0.62 19.95 13.39
C PRO A 173 1.35 19.68 14.72
N GLU A 174 0.95 20.37 15.79
CA GLU A 174 1.52 20.19 17.13
C GLU A 174 0.90 18.98 17.85
N ILE A 175 1.10 17.79 17.28
CA ILE A 175 0.65 16.52 17.84
C ILE A 175 1.84 15.59 18.03
N TYR A 176 1.80 14.80 19.10
CA TYR A 176 2.93 13.99 19.51
C TYR A 176 2.53 12.53 19.70
N GLY A 177 3.46 11.62 19.51
CA GLY A 177 3.27 10.19 19.71
C GLY A 177 3.70 9.36 18.54
N VAL A 178 3.21 8.13 18.45
CA VAL A 178 3.42 7.23 17.31
C VAL A 178 2.36 7.53 16.26
N LEU A 179 2.71 8.39 15.32
CA LEU A 179 1.81 8.92 14.29
C LEU A 179 2.10 8.32 12.92
N THR A 180 1.18 8.51 11.98
CA THR A 180 1.41 8.23 10.57
C THR A 180 1.89 9.50 9.85
N PRO A 181 2.59 9.41 8.71
CA PRO A 181 3.04 10.60 7.98
C PRO A 181 1.90 11.58 7.66
N SER A 182 0.72 11.08 7.27
CA SER A 182 -0.43 11.95 6.97
C SER A 182 -0.94 12.70 8.20
N THR A 183 -0.91 12.09 9.39
CA THR A 183 -1.34 12.77 10.61
C THR A 183 -0.27 13.71 11.18
N ALA A 184 1.01 13.33 11.07
CA ALA A 184 2.10 14.13 11.62
C ALA A 184 2.49 15.32 10.75
N LEU A 185 2.45 15.15 9.42
CA LEU A 185 3.01 16.10 8.45
C LEU A 185 1.94 16.76 7.56
N GLY A 186 0.84 16.07 7.30
CA GLY A 186 -0.32 16.59 6.58
C GLY A 186 -0.02 17.29 5.25
N ASP A 187 -0.64 18.44 5.03
CA ASP A 187 -0.51 19.24 3.80
C ASP A 187 0.93 19.73 3.51
N PRO A 188 1.76 20.10 4.49
CA PRO A 188 3.17 20.46 4.23
C PRO A 188 3.94 19.35 3.48
N LEU A 189 3.85 18.10 3.94
CA LEU A 189 4.50 16.99 3.24
C LEU A 189 3.89 16.74 1.86
N LYS A 190 2.56 16.83 1.74
CA LYS A 190 1.90 16.66 0.44
C LYS A 190 2.43 17.64 -0.59
N LYS A 191 2.55 18.93 -0.24
CA LYS A 191 3.10 19.98 -1.14
C LYS A 191 4.52 19.65 -1.59
N ARG A 192 5.39 19.20 -0.68
CA ARG A 192 6.77 18.79 -1.02
C ARG A 192 6.84 17.61 -1.98
N LEU A 193 5.88 16.69 -1.91
CA LEU A 193 5.85 15.52 -2.77
C LEU A 193 5.20 15.79 -4.14
N GLU A 194 4.52 16.93 -4.31
CA GLU A 194 3.93 17.38 -5.57
C GLU A 194 4.88 18.25 -6.40
N GLU A 195 5.99 18.73 -5.82
CA GLU A 195 7.10 19.46 -6.48
C GLU A 195 8.11 18.51 -7.15
#